data_5eee354e8b2d616774da47fefce5db94
#
_entry.id   5eee354e8b2d616774da47fefce5db94
#
_cell.length_a   1.000
_cell.length_b   1.000
_cell.length_c   1.000
_cell.angle_alpha   90.00
_cell.angle_beta   90.00
_cell.angle_gamma   90.00
#
_symmetry.space_group_name_H-M   'P 1'
#
loop_
_entity.id
_entity.type
_entity.pdbx_description
1 polymer ?
#
loop_
_entity_poly.entity_id
_entity_poly.type
_entity_poly.pdbx_seq_one_letter_code
_entity_poly.pdbx_strand_id
1 'polypeptide(L)'
;MVPFEETINTKQELIDACKRGFEDYSNHRISKNDFCMFFGFTHGKAITQFYEGNYEQLLVDGGFNTGSVAYFAGGINAWKNLRDGKYEFPPLVQINNLKPHTKKKSTLQQIFYGAPGTGKSHEVKIQTGELLDNGEEQDLPNVFRTTFHPDTDYASFVGCYKPTMKPTSKEEKTLTGKDEEIVYEFVPQAFTDAYVYAYTHSTEQTYLVIEEINRGNCAQIFGDLFQLLDRKGGVSEYKIKADKDLANYLIEKLGEDSEGIKDGKLCLPANLSILATMNTSDQSLFPMDSAFKRRWDWEYVPINYGTDIKSGSFEITIGEKTYLWVDFIKEANKRIFDLTQSDDKQLGNFFIKHSVDEKEFKSKVMFYLWYEVLRDETENNKYFFYKKTIVDGKEELGKFIFKDLYEEDATQTLQQFMEYLGVAHK
;
A
#
# COMPACT_ATOMS: atom_id res chain seq x y z
N MET A 1 -17.95 -2.29 -13.11
CA MET A 1 -18.38 -2.24 -14.53
C MET A 1 -18.92 -0.86 -14.79
N VAL A 2 -18.24 -0.08 -15.61
CA VAL A 2 -18.59 1.34 -15.82
C VAL A 2 -19.87 1.37 -16.66
N PRO A 3 -20.89 2.20 -16.32
CA PRO A 3 -22.18 2.25 -17.02
C PRO A 3 -22.07 3.00 -18.37
N PHE A 4 -21.16 2.58 -19.25
CA PHE A 4 -20.85 3.30 -20.48
C PHE A 4 -21.55 2.77 -21.74
N GLU A 5 -22.43 1.76 -21.58
CA GLU A 5 -23.13 1.15 -22.73
C GLU A 5 -24.64 1.44 -22.78
N GLU A 6 -25.17 2.30 -21.92
CA GLU A 6 -26.59 2.62 -21.92
C GLU A 6 -26.94 3.62 -23.04
N THR A 7 -27.90 3.26 -23.88
CA THR A 7 -28.50 4.18 -24.85
C THR A 7 -29.40 5.17 -24.12
N ILE A 8 -28.97 6.42 -23.97
CA ILE A 8 -29.74 7.48 -23.32
C ILE A 8 -30.72 8.10 -24.33
N ASN A 9 -31.99 7.93 -24.10
CA ASN A 9 -33.06 8.42 -24.97
C ASN A 9 -33.87 9.57 -24.36
N THR A 10 -33.80 9.76 -23.06
CA THR A 10 -34.53 10.81 -22.33
C THR A 10 -33.62 11.62 -21.42
N LYS A 11 -34.06 12.86 -21.12
CA LYS A 11 -33.36 13.73 -20.15
C LYS A 11 -33.25 13.08 -18.77
N GLN A 12 -34.32 12.38 -18.35
CA GLN A 12 -34.33 11.74 -17.04
C GLN A 12 -33.32 10.59 -16.95
N GLU A 13 -33.20 9.75 -18.00
CA GLU A 13 -32.20 8.70 -18.06
C GLU A 13 -30.77 9.26 -17.96
N LEU A 14 -30.51 10.42 -18.60
CA LEU A 14 -29.22 11.10 -18.51
C LEU A 14 -28.92 11.57 -17.08
N ILE A 15 -29.91 12.16 -16.40
CA ILE A 15 -29.80 12.58 -14.99
C ILE A 15 -29.53 11.37 -14.09
N ASP A 16 -30.26 10.29 -14.29
CA ASP A 16 -30.13 9.08 -13.46
C ASP A 16 -28.78 8.39 -13.69
N ALA A 17 -28.27 8.38 -14.91
CA ALA A 17 -26.92 7.91 -15.20
C ALA A 17 -25.85 8.79 -14.52
N CYS A 18 -26.04 10.11 -14.53
CA CYS A 18 -25.13 11.04 -13.85
C CYS A 18 -25.15 10.84 -12.32
N LYS A 19 -26.31 10.59 -11.72
CA LYS A 19 -26.46 10.28 -10.29
C LYS A 19 -25.77 8.99 -9.91
N ARG A 20 -25.91 7.92 -10.70
CA ARG A 20 -25.18 6.66 -10.47
C ARG A 20 -23.67 6.88 -10.48
N GLY A 21 -23.18 7.68 -11.42
CA GLY A 21 -21.76 8.05 -11.44
C GLY A 21 -21.31 8.89 -10.24
N PHE A 22 -22.21 9.71 -9.71
CA PHE A 22 -21.97 10.44 -8.45
C PHE A 22 -21.86 9.47 -7.25
N GLU A 23 -22.71 8.44 -7.20
CA GLU A 23 -22.65 7.40 -6.17
C GLU A 23 -21.32 6.60 -6.27
N ASP A 24 -20.90 6.23 -7.48
CA ASP A 24 -19.63 5.55 -7.70
C ASP A 24 -18.40 6.40 -7.31
N TYR A 25 -18.44 7.70 -7.61
CA TYR A 25 -17.45 8.66 -7.13
C TYR A 25 -17.45 8.79 -5.62
N SER A 26 -18.64 8.97 -5.01
CA SER A 26 -18.80 9.11 -3.55
C SER A 26 -18.33 7.86 -2.79
N ASN A 27 -18.44 6.68 -3.41
CA ASN A 27 -17.93 5.42 -2.89
C ASN A 27 -16.48 5.15 -3.27
N HIS A 28 -15.76 6.11 -3.82
CA HIS A 28 -14.35 6.05 -4.22
C HIS A 28 -14.02 4.95 -5.24
N ARG A 29 -15.01 4.50 -6.02
CA ARG A 29 -14.80 3.48 -7.08
C ARG A 29 -14.12 4.05 -8.32
N ILE A 30 -14.30 5.34 -8.59
CA ILE A 30 -13.68 6.08 -9.70
C ILE A 30 -13.28 7.48 -9.24
N SER A 31 -12.27 8.08 -9.90
CA SER A 31 -11.95 9.48 -9.63
C SER A 31 -13.00 10.41 -10.27
N LYS A 32 -13.25 11.56 -9.62
CA LYS A 32 -14.17 12.58 -10.12
C LYS A 32 -13.82 13.05 -11.53
N ASN A 33 -12.53 13.21 -11.80
CA ASN A 33 -12.06 13.71 -13.10
C ASN A 33 -12.29 12.68 -14.20
N ASP A 34 -11.99 11.40 -13.91
CA ASP A 34 -12.19 10.31 -14.87
C ASP A 34 -13.68 10.14 -15.16
N PHE A 35 -14.53 10.15 -14.12
CA PHE A 35 -15.97 10.10 -14.31
C PHE A 35 -16.45 11.23 -15.22
N CYS A 36 -16.14 12.48 -14.89
CA CYS A 36 -16.62 13.63 -15.65
C CYS A 36 -16.14 13.60 -17.11
N MET A 37 -14.90 13.22 -17.36
CA MET A 37 -14.33 13.14 -18.71
C MET A 37 -14.96 12.01 -19.53
N PHE A 38 -15.03 10.80 -18.97
CA PHE A 38 -15.60 9.65 -19.66
C PHE A 38 -17.11 9.77 -19.87
N PHE A 39 -17.84 10.26 -18.87
CA PHE A 39 -19.27 10.51 -18.99
C PHE A 39 -19.57 11.55 -20.07
N GLY A 40 -18.82 12.66 -20.10
CA GLY A 40 -18.94 13.69 -21.11
C GLY A 40 -18.65 13.16 -22.52
N PHE A 41 -17.66 12.28 -22.68
CA PHE A 41 -17.35 11.64 -23.95
C PHE A 41 -18.44 10.65 -24.39
N THR A 42 -18.84 9.73 -23.50
CA THR A 42 -19.79 8.65 -23.82
C THR A 42 -21.20 9.17 -24.09
N HIS A 43 -21.65 10.15 -23.31
CA HIS A 43 -22.99 10.70 -23.41
C HIS A 43 -23.04 12.07 -24.10
N GLY A 44 -21.96 12.48 -24.79
CA GLY A 44 -21.85 13.80 -25.42
C GLY A 44 -23.01 14.16 -26.33
N LYS A 45 -23.57 13.18 -27.08
CA LYS A 45 -24.76 13.37 -27.92
C LYS A 45 -26.01 13.72 -27.08
N ALA A 46 -26.31 12.95 -26.05
CA ALA A 46 -27.43 13.16 -25.17
C ALA A 46 -27.29 14.47 -24.39
N ILE A 47 -26.10 14.78 -23.88
CA ILE A 47 -25.80 16.02 -23.17
C ILE A 47 -26.04 17.24 -24.09
N THR A 48 -25.60 17.19 -25.33
CA THR A 48 -25.83 18.28 -26.29
C THR A 48 -27.29 18.41 -26.63
N GLN A 49 -28.01 17.30 -26.79
CA GLN A 49 -29.43 17.27 -27.12
C GLN A 49 -30.34 17.81 -26.00
N PHE A 50 -30.09 17.41 -24.76
CA PHE A 50 -31.01 17.70 -23.64
C PHE A 50 -30.63 18.93 -22.80
N TYR A 51 -29.38 19.37 -22.90
CA TYR A 51 -28.89 20.51 -22.11
C TYR A 51 -28.31 21.65 -22.96
N GLU A 52 -28.31 21.55 -24.29
CA GLU A 52 -27.92 22.60 -25.23
C GLU A 52 -26.58 23.31 -24.89
N GLY A 53 -25.67 22.57 -24.23
CA GLY A 53 -24.38 23.11 -23.79
C GLY A 53 -24.38 23.69 -22.36
N ASN A 54 -25.48 23.67 -21.64
CA ASN A 54 -25.52 24.05 -20.22
C ASN A 54 -25.13 22.89 -19.33
N TYR A 55 -23.83 22.60 -19.26
CA TYR A 55 -23.26 21.47 -18.50
C TYR A 55 -23.32 21.68 -17.00
N GLU A 56 -23.38 22.94 -16.53
CA GLU A 56 -23.55 23.25 -15.10
C GLU A 56 -24.88 22.72 -14.58
N GLN A 57 -25.93 22.89 -15.36
CA GLN A 57 -27.25 22.42 -14.96
C GLN A 57 -27.31 20.88 -14.89
N LEU A 58 -26.67 20.17 -15.83
CA LEU A 58 -26.57 18.70 -15.76
C LEU A 58 -25.83 18.24 -14.49
N LEU A 59 -24.75 18.93 -14.13
CA LEU A 59 -23.98 18.60 -12.92
C LEU A 59 -24.80 18.80 -11.65
N VAL A 60 -25.55 19.91 -11.59
CA VAL A 60 -26.46 20.20 -10.47
C VAL A 60 -27.59 19.16 -10.39
N ASP A 61 -28.23 18.84 -11.51
CA ASP A 61 -29.30 17.84 -11.61
C ASP A 61 -28.81 16.44 -11.25
N GLY A 62 -27.53 16.13 -11.55
CA GLY A 62 -26.85 14.89 -11.22
C GLY A 62 -26.23 14.83 -9.82
N GLY A 63 -26.28 15.91 -9.04
CA GLY A 63 -25.79 15.97 -7.66
C GLY A 63 -24.31 16.37 -7.52
N PHE A 64 -23.64 16.81 -8.59
CA PHE A 64 -22.27 17.33 -8.53
C PHE A 64 -22.24 18.84 -8.27
N ASN A 65 -21.12 19.33 -7.75
CA ASN A 65 -20.87 20.77 -7.70
C ASN A 65 -20.33 21.27 -9.05
N THR A 66 -20.46 22.59 -9.31
CA THR A 66 -20.07 23.22 -10.59
C THR A 66 -18.56 23.18 -10.89
N GLY A 67 -17.70 22.84 -9.94
CA GLY A 67 -16.24 22.74 -10.15
C GLY A 67 -15.79 21.61 -11.09
N SER A 68 -16.73 20.79 -11.63
CA SER A 68 -16.44 19.69 -12.55
C SER A 68 -16.69 20.05 -14.04
N VAL A 69 -17.17 21.25 -14.34
CA VAL A 69 -17.57 21.68 -15.69
C VAL A 69 -16.44 21.53 -16.71
N ALA A 70 -15.21 21.89 -16.35
CA ALA A 70 -14.07 21.82 -17.26
C ALA A 70 -13.77 20.39 -17.74
N TYR A 71 -13.92 19.40 -16.90
CA TYR A 71 -13.70 18.00 -17.27
C TYR A 71 -14.82 17.44 -18.13
N PHE A 72 -16.08 17.80 -17.86
CA PHE A 72 -17.20 17.50 -18.74
C PHE A 72 -17.04 18.13 -20.13
N ALA A 73 -16.66 19.40 -20.19
CA ALA A 73 -16.38 20.08 -21.43
C ALA A 73 -15.26 19.41 -22.22
N GLY A 74 -14.20 18.93 -21.54
CA GLY A 74 -13.12 18.15 -22.15
C GLY A 74 -13.62 16.87 -22.81
N GLY A 75 -14.43 16.08 -22.12
CA GLY A 75 -15.03 14.85 -22.65
C GLY A 75 -15.95 15.11 -23.86
N ILE A 76 -16.80 16.14 -23.79
CA ILE A 76 -17.71 16.50 -24.87
C ILE A 76 -16.95 17.03 -26.09
N ASN A 77 -15.88 17.79 -25.89
CA ASN A 77 -15.03 18.25 -26.99
C ASN A 77 -14.32 17.09 -27.68
N ALA A 78 -13.85 16.09 -26.91
CA ALA A 78 -13.29 14.86 -27.47
C ALA A 78 -14.32 14.11 -28.32
N TRP A 79 -15.57 13.97 -27.84
CA TRP A 79 -16.68 13.38 -28.60
C TRP A 79 -16.99 14.15 -29.86
N LYS A 80 -17.07 15.52 -29.81
CA LYS A 80 -17.31 16.35 -30.98
C LYS A 80 -16.22 16.17 -32.04
N ASN A 81 -14.95 16.16 -31.64
CA ASN A 81 -13.82 15.98 -32.53
C ASN A 81 -13.84 14.62 -33.23
N LEU A 82 -14.26 13.57 -32.53
CA LEU A 82 -14.44 12.24 -33.09
C LEU A 82 -15.59 12.23 -34.11
N ARG A 83 -16.76 12.79 -33.74
CA ARG A 83 -17.92 12.91 -34.65
C ARG A 83 -17.59 13.68 -35.94
N ASP A 84 -16.79 14.72 -35.83
CA ASP A 84 -16.44 15.62 -36.94
C ASP A 84 -15.24 15.08 -37.76
N GLY A 85 -14.82 13.83 -37.52
CA GLY A 85 -13.74 13.14 -38.24
C GLY A 85 -12.35 13.73 -38.04
N LYS A 86 -12.15 14.53 -36.97
CA LYS A 86 -10.85 15.10 -36.59
C LYS A 86 -9.91 14.10 -35.93
N TYR A 87 -10.45 12.98 -35.46
CA TYR A 87 -9.70 11.83 -34.92
C TYR A 87 -10.26 10.55 -35.53
N GLU A 88 -9.40 9.75 -36.16
CA GLU A 88 -9.69 8.38 -36.53
C GLU A 88 -9.30 7.48 -35.34
N PHE A 89 -10.24 6.69 -34.84
CA PHE A 89 -9.85 5.53 -34.02
C PHE A 89 -9.10 4.56 -34.94
N PRO A 90 -7.94 4.06 -34.53
CA PRO A 90 -7.36 2.93 -35.23
C PRO A 90 -8.43 1.81 -35.28
N PRO A 91 -8.54 1.07 -36.40
CA PRO A 91 -9.53 0.02 -36.54
C PRO A 91 -9.44 -0.89 -35.31
N LEU A 92 -10.61 -1.32 -34.78
CA LEU A 92 -10.70 -2.29 -33.68
C LEU A 92 -9.96 -3.57 -34.11
N VAL A 93 -8.66 -3.58 -33.89
CA VAL A 93 -7.86 -4.78 -33.96
C VAL A 93 -8.38 -5.67 -32.85
N GLN A 94 -8.83 -6.86 -33.21
CA GLN A 94 -9.34 -7.86 -32.29
C GLN A 94 -8.46 -7.92 -31.04
N ILE A 95 -9.07 -7.60 -29.88
CA ILE A 95 -8.44 -7.40 -28.58
C ILE A 95 -7.82 -8.70 -28.00
N ASN A 96 -7.79 -9.79 -28.78
CA ASN A 96 -7.28 -11.08 -28.34
C ASN A 96 -5.74 -11.21 -28.34
N ASN A 97 -4.99 -10.17 -28.73
CA ASN A 97 -3.53 -10.19 -28.74
C ASN A 97 -2.87 -8.84 -28.37
N LEU A 98 -3.58 -7.92 -27.79
CA LEU A 98 -2.96 -6.78 -27.16
C LEU A 98 -2.38 -7.26 -25.81
N LYS A 99 -1.05 -7.48 -25.79
CA LYS A 99 -0.32 -7.24 -24.55
C LYS A 99 -0.80 -5.89 -24.04
N PRO A 100 -1.20 -5.75 -22.77
CA PRO A 100 -1.69 -4.48 -22.27
C PRO A 100 -0.68 -3.40 -22.68
N HIS A 101 -1.11 -2.39 -23.45
CA HIS A 101 -0.35 -1.17 -23.59
C HIS A 101 -0.26 -0.61 -22.20
N THR A 102 0.82 -0.92 -21.51
CA THR A 102 1.17 -0.29 -20.27
C THR A 102 1.19 1.20 -20.53
N LYS A 103 0.16 1.93 -20.10
CA LYS A 103 0.31 3.35 -19.79
C LYS A 103 1.64 3.41 -19.06
N LYS A 104 2.61 4.19 -19.57
CA LYS A 104 3.88 4.38 -18.88
C LYS A 104 3.49 4.80 -17.46
N LYS A 105 3.49 3.84 -16.52
CA LYS A 105 3.12 4.13 -15.13
C LYS A 105 4.06 5.25 -14.71
N SER A 106 3.53 6.30 -14.14
CA SER A 106 4.37 7.36 -13.58
C SER A 106 5.33 6.73 -12.59
N THR A 107 6.58 7.17 -12.60
CA THR A 107 7.55 6.74 -11.60
C THR A 107 7.02 7.05 -10.21
N LEU A 108 6.93 6.04 -9.36
CA LEU A 108 6.49 6.19 -7.97
C LEU A 108 7.71 6.23 -7.05
N GLN A 109 7.66 7.09 -6.04
CA GLN A 109 8.61 7.14 -4.94
C GLN A 109 7.81 7.43 -3.68
N GLN A 110 7.29 6.35 -3.04
CA GLN A 110 6.15 6.46 -2.15
C GLN A 110 6.34 5.64 -0.88
N ILE A 111 5.95 6.20 0.27
CA ILE A 111 5.92 5.51 1.56
C ILE A 111 4.46 5.31 1.98
N PHE A 112 4.06 4.05 2.12
CA PHE A 112 2.78 3.65 2.72
C PHE A 112 2.93 3.58 4.23
N TYR A 113 2.17 4.41 4.95
CA TYR A 113 2.27 4.49 6.40
C TYR A 113 0.90 4.35 7.09
N GLY A 114 0.92 4.00 8.37
CA GLY A 114 -0.28 3.84 9.19
C GLY A 114 -0.08 2.82 10.31
N ALA A 115 -1.13 2.59 11.09
CA ALA A 115 -1.13 1.67 12.21
C ALA A 115 -0.76 0.22 11.82
N PRO A 116 -0.29 -0.61 12.75
CA PRO A 116 -0.02 -2.02 12.49
C PRO A 116 -1.27 -2.77 12.01
N GLY A 117 -1.13 -3.56 10.94
CA GLY A 117 -2.24 -4.37 10.42
C GLY A 117 -3.27 -3.62 9.55
N THR A 118 -2.96 -2.42 9.06
CA THR A 118 -3.86 -1.71 8.11
C THR A 118 -3.79 -2.25 6.68
N GLY A 119 -2.81 -3.10 6.34
CA GLY A 119 -2.68 -3.67 5.00
C GLY A 119 -1.67 -2.95 4.10
N LYS A 120 -0.72 -2.19 4.65
CA LYS A 120 0.32 -1.46 3.89
C LYS A 120 1.03 -2.32 2.83
N SER A 121 1.56 -3.48 3.22
CA SER A 121 2.22 -4.40 2.27
C SER A 121 1.25 -5.00 1.25
N HIS A 122 -0.04 -5.07 1.56
CA HIS A 122 -1.09 -5.48 0.62
C HIS A 122 -1.29 -4.41 -0.47
N GLU A 123 -1.36 -3.13 -0.07
CA GLU A 123 -1.41 -2.01 -1.02
C GLU A 123 -0.18 -1.97 -1.93
N VAL A 124 1.01 -2.22 -1.39
CA VAL A 124 2.22 -2.33 -2.20
C VAL A 124 2.11 -3.47 -3.22
N LYS A 125 1.59 -4.65 -2.83
CA LYS A 125 1.39 -5.78 -3.76
C LYS A 125 0.38 -5.45 -4.87
N ILE A 126 -0.66 -4.66 -4.59
CA ILE A 126 -1.59 -4.15 -5.60
C ILE A 126 -0.86 -3.21 -6.56
N GLN A 127 -0.08 -2.26 -6.04
CA GLN A 127 0.65 -1.29 -6.85
C GLN A 127 1.70 -1.93 -7.76
N THR A 128 2.39 -2.95 -7.29
CA THR A 128 3.40 -3.70 -8.07
C THR A 128 2.77 -4.65 -9.08
N GLY A 129 1.53 -5.08 -8.84
CA GLY A 129 0.84 -6.11 -9.62
C GLY A 129 1.13 -7.52 -9.15
N GLU A 130 1.78 -7.72 -7.99
CA GLU A 130 1.97 -9.03 -7.37
C GLU A 130 0.67 -9.64 -6.87
N LEU A 131 -0.33 -8.80 -6.57
CA LEU A 131 -1.68 -9.23 -6.21
C LEU A 131 -2.64 -8.92 -7.35
N LEU A 132 -3.31 -9.94 -7.83
CA LEU A 132 -4.32 -9.86 -8.88
C LEU A 132 -5.71 -9.52 -8.31
N ASP A 133 -6.61 -9.00 -9.15
CA ASP A 133 -7.99 -8.64 -8.77
C ASP A 133 -8.80 -9.83 -8.21
N ASN A 134 -8.43 -11.05 -8.58
CA ASN A 134 -9.04 -12.29 -8.05
C ASN A 134 -8.47 -12.71 -6.69
N GLY A 135 -7.50 -11.96 -6.14
CA GLY A 135 -6.84 -12.25 -4.86
C GLY A 135 -5.70 -13.27 -4.94
N GLU A 136 -5.32 -13.71 -6.12
CA GLU A 136 -4.14 -14.57 -6.32
C GLU A 136 -2.86 -13.75 -6.29
N GLU A 137 -1.83 -14.29 -5.64
CA GLU A 137 -0.49 -13.70 -5.62
C GLU A 137 0.37 -14.33 -6.73
N GLN A 138 1.17 -13.50 -7.37
CA GLN A 138 2.16 -13.92 -8.37
C GLN A 138 3.54 -13.37 -8.05
N ASP A 139 4.55 -14.15 -8.38
CA ASP A 139 5.94 -13.71 -8.27
C ASP A 139 6.36 -13.02 -9.58
N LEU A 140 6.87 -11.81 -9.49
CA LEU A 140 7.19 -10.98 -10.64
C LEU A 140 8.70 -10.70 -10.69
N PRO A 141 9.36 -10.95 -11.83
CA PRO A 141 10.82 -10.77 -11.97
C PRO A 141 11.27 -9.31 -11.91
N ASN A 142 10.35 -8.36 -12.05
CA ASN A 142 10.59 -6.92 -12.00
C ASN A 142 10.31 -6.29 -10.63
N VAL A 143 10.07 -7.10 -9.58
CA VAL A 143 9.84 -6.63 -8.21
C VAL A 143 10.94 -7.15 -7.29
N PHE A 144 11.71 -6.23 -6.72
CA PHE A 144 12.84 -6.51 -5.83
C PHE A 144 12.47 -6.05 -4.42
N ARG A 145 12.44 -7.00 -3.46
CA ARG A 145 12.03 -6.72 -2.09
C ARG A 145 13.20 -6.81 -1.11
N THR A 146 13.21 -5.89 -0.16
CA THR A 146 14.11 -5.92 0.99
C THR A 146 13.36 -5.42 2.24
N THR A 147 13.82 -5.83 3.40
CA THR A 147 13.30 -5.36 4.69
C THR A 147 14.40 -4.68 5.45
N PHE A 148 14.15 -3.46 5.92
CA PHE A 148 15.11 -2.78 6.78
C PHE A 148 14.99 -3.27 8.22
N HIS A 149 16.12 -3.41 8.88
CA HIS A 149 16.25 -3.73 10.29
C HIS A 149 17.44 -2.95 10.89
N PRO A 150 17.62 -2.92 12.22
CA PRO A 150 18.66 -2.10 12.86
C PRO A 150 20.08 -2.32 12.34
N ASP A 151 20.41 -3.55 11.90
CA ASP A 151 21.73 -3.89 11.39
C ASP A 151 21.87 -3.73 9.86
N THR A 152 20.83 -3.22 9.18
CA THR A 152 20.89 -2.93 7.74
C THR A 152 21.82 -1.76 7.50
N ASP A 153 22.73 -1.93 6.56
CA ASP A 153 23.73 -0.94 6.14
C ASP A 153 23.77 -0.79 4.60
N TYR A 154 24.65 0.07 4.11
CA TYR A 154 24.84 0.29 2.68
C TYR A 154 25.22 -1.01 1.95
N ALA A 155 26.09 -1.83 2.54
CA ALA A 155 26.57 -3.07 1.92
C ALA A 155 25.46 -4.14 1.81
N SER A 156 24.54 -4.21 2.76
CA SER A 156 23.40 -5.13 2.73
C SER A 156 22.25 -4.63 1.84
N PHE A 157 22.23 -3.37 1.48
CA PHE A 157 21.22 -2.76 0.59
C PHE A 157 21.71 -2.66 -0.86
N VAL A 158 22.95 -2.23 -1.07
CA VAL A 158 23.55 -2.01 -2.40
C VAL A 158 24.36 -3.22 -2.85
N GLY A 159 25.21 -3.72 -1.99
CA GLY A 159 26.13 -4.80 -2.28
C GLY A 159 27.57 -4.48 -1.89
N CYS A 160 28.39 -5.48 -1.83
CA CYS A 160 29.81 -5.34 -1.56
C CYS A 160 30.59 -6.56 -2.06
N TYR A 161 31.93 -6.46 -2.11
CA TYR A 161 32.80 -7.60 -2.34
C TYR A 161 32.74 -8.57 -1.17
N LYS A 162 32.46 -9.83 -1.45
CA LYS A 162 32.40 -10.93 -0.47
C LYS A 162 33.15 -12.14 -1.00
N PRO A 163 33.74 -12.98 -0.12
CA PRO A 163 34.18 -14.29 -0.50
C PRO A 163 32.98 -15.17 -0.85
N THR A 164 33.01 -15.78 -2.04
CA THR A 164 31.99 -16.71 -2.52
C THR A 164 32.69 -18.01 -2.97
N MET A 165 31.94 -19.11 -2.95
CA MET A 165 32.45 -20.39 -3.43
C MET A 165 32.07 -20.57 -4.90
N LYS A 166 33.07 -20.82 -5.77
CA LYS A 166 32.83 -21.13 -7.20
C LYS A 166 33.41 -22.49 -7.57
N PRO A 167 32.74 -23.23 -8.46
CA PRO A 167 33.31 -24.47 -9.00
C PRO A 167 34.63 -24.20 -9.71
N THR A 168 35.64 -25.03 -9.44
CA THR A 168 37.00 -24.91 -10.00
C THR A 168 37.05 -25.28 -11.48
N SER A 169 36.07 -26.02 -12.01
CA SER A 169 35.98 -26.40 -13.44
C SER A 169 34.63 -26.02 -14.04
N LYS A 170 34.64 -25.52 -15.28
CA LYS A 170 33.46 -25.15 -16.04
C LYS A 170 32.57 -26.33 -16.49
N GLU A 171 33.01 -27.58 -16.28
CA GLU A 171 32.37 -28.74 -16.92
C GLU A 171 31.61 -29.72 -16.02
N GLU A 172 31.68 -29.62 -14.67
CA GLU A 172 30.90 -30.53 -13.83
C GLU A 172 30.27 -29.82 -12.61
N LYS A 173 28.95 -29.80 -12.61
CA LYS A 173 28.15 -29.55 -11.42
C LYS A 173 28.20 -30.77 -10.49
N THR A 174 29.23 -30.90 -9.70
CA THR A 174 29.23 -31.90 -8.63
C THR A 174 28.71 -31.29 -7.34
N LEU A 175 27.65 -31.87 -6.81
CA LEU A 175 27.04 -31.57 -5.50
C LEU A 175 27.90 -31.96 -4.29
N THR A 176 29.17 -32.28 -4.52
CA THR A 176 30.11 -32.70 -3.48
C THR A 176 31.24 -31.68 -3.43
N GLY A 177 31.21 -30.77 -2.45
CA GLY A 177 32.09 -29.63 -2.16
C GLY A 177 33.61 -29.87 -2.18
N LYS A 178 34.17 -30.65 -3.12
CA LYS A 178 35.59 -30.93 -3.26
C LYS A 178 36.29 -30.15 -4.34
N ASP A 179 35.55 -29.46 -5.23
CA ASP A 179 36.10 -28.72 -6.36
C ASP A 179 35.63 -27.24 -6.38
N GLU A 180 35.46 -26.65 -5.23
CA GLU A 180 35.09 -25.24 -5.08
C GLU A 180 36.30 -24.44 -4.60
N GLU A 181 36.50 -23.26 -5.19
CA GLU A 181 37.52 -22.31 -4.74
C GLU A 181 36.85 -21.04 -4.19
N ILE A 182 37.49 -20.41 -3.21
CA ILE A 182 37.05 -19.14 -2.67
C ILE A 182 37.48 -18.03 -3.64
N VAL A 183 36.50 -17.36 -4.22
CA VAL A 183 36.73 -16.17 -5.04
C VAL A 183 36.12 -14.95 -4.37
N TYR A 184 36.71 -13.78 -4.59
CA TYR A 184 36.14 -12.52 -4.16
C TYR A 184 35.39 -11.92 -5.34
N GLU A 185 34.08 -11.66 -5.15
CA GLU A 185 33.27 -11.01 -6.16
C GLU A 185 32.31 -9.99 -5.55
N PHE A 186 31.86 -9.03 -6.36
CA PHE A 186 30.81 -8.12 -5.94
C PHE A 186 29.48 -8.87 -5.91
N VAL A 187 28.89 -8.95 -4.72
CA VAL A 187 27.57 -9.56 -4.50
C VAL A 187 26.53 -8.45 -4.43
N PRO A 188 25.72 -8.27 -5.50
CA PRO A 188 24.68 -7.26 -5.51
C PRO A 188 23.61 -7.57 -4.48
N GLN A 189 22.88 -6.52 -4.09
CA GLN A 189 21.72 -6.62 -3.20
C GLN A 189 20.53 -5.93 -3.89
N ALA A 190 19.39 -5.91 -3.22
CA ALA A 190 18.10 -5.51 -3.79
C ALA A 190 18.12 -4.19 -4.59
N PHE A 191 18.86 -3.18 -4.12
CA PHE A 191 18.99 -1.91 -4.85
C PHE A 191 19.71 -2.12 -6.19
N THR A 192 20.85 -2.77 -6.17
CA THR A 192 21.67 -2.98 -7.39
C THR A 192 20.97 -3.91 -8.37
N ASP A 193 20.30 -4.95 -7.89
CA ASP A 193 19.52 -5.86 -8.74
C ASP A 193 18.37 -5.13 -9.44
N ALA A 194 17.59 -4.33 -8.69
CA ALA A 194 16.52 -3.50 -9.25
C ALA A 194 17.07 -2.47 -10.24
N TYR A 195 18.21 -1.86 -9.92
CA TYR A 195 18.89 -0.88 -10.76
C TYR A 195 19.31 -1.47 -12.10
N VAL A 196 20.00 -2.60 -12.08
CA VAL A 196 20.45 -3.33 -13.29
C VAL A 196 19.24 -3.77 -14.11
N TYR A 197 18.23 -4.34 -13.47
CA TYR A 197 17.01 -4.77 -14.16
C TYR A 197 16.32 -3.61 -14.87
N ALA A 198 16.17 -2.46 -14.21
CA ALA A 198 15.54 -1.30 -14.79
C ALA A 198 16.25 -0.77 -16.05
N TYR A 199 17.59 -0.82 -16.09
CA TYR A 199 18.36 -0.41 -17.25
C TYR A 199 18.36 -1.45 -18.39
N THR A 200 18.32 -2.73 -18.05
CA THR A 200 18.27 -3.82 -19.04
C THR A 200 16.88 -4.05 -19.61
N HIS A 201 15.82 -3.60 -18.90
CA HIS A 201 14.39 -3.73 -19.27
C HIS A 201 13.72 -2.36 -19.32
N SER A 202 14.26 -1.42 -20.08
CA SER A 202 13.85 -0.01 -20.09
C SER A 202 12.40 0.25 -20.47
N THR A 203 11.70 -0.70 -21.08
CA THR A 203 10.28 -0.63 -21.45
C THR A 203 9.35 -1.17 -20.36
N GLU A 204 9.89 -1.85 -19.35
CA GLU A 204 9.15 -2.44 -18.26
C GLU A 204 9.25 -1.57 -17.00
N GLN A 205 8.18 -1.54 -16.21
CA GLN A 205 8.21 -0.89 -14.91
C GLN A 205 8.91 -1.82 -13.92
N THR A 206 9.91 -1.31 -13.24
CA THR A 206 10.65 -2.02 -12.18
C THR A 206 10.30 -1.44 -10.82
N TYR A 207 10.20 -2.29 -9.80
CA TYR A 207 9.88 -1.88 -8.45
C TYR A 207 10.95 -2.34 -7.47
N LEU A 208 11.47 -1.39 -6.69
CA LEU A 208 12.23 -1.66 -5.47
C LEU A 208 11.29 -1.44 -4.29
N VAL A 209 11.02 -2.48 -3.52
CA VAL A 209 10.14 -2.45 -2.36
C VAL A 209 10.96 -2.58 -1.09
N ILE A 210 10.80 -1.59 -0.20
CA ILE A 210 11.50 -1.53 1.10
C ILE A 210 10.45 -1.67 2.21
N GLU A 211 10.38 -2.85 2.81
CA GLU A 211 9.52 -3.06 3.97
C GLU A 211 10.17 -2.50 5.24
N GLU A 212 9.34 -1.89 6.12
CA GLU A 212 9.75 -1.36 7.42
C GLU A 212 10.92 -0.34 7.33
N ILE A 213 10.81 0.61 6.41
CA ILE A 213 11.90 1.56 6.08
C ILE A 213 12.47 2.30 7.30
N ASN A 214 11.65 2.57 8.30
CA ASN A 214 12.04 3.29 9.52
C ASN A 214 12.70 2.40 10.59
N ARG A 215 12.81 1.09 10.37
CA ARG A 215 13.57 0.20 11.26
C ARG A 215 15.06 0.25 11.02
N GLY A 216 15.50 0.77 9.88
CA GLY A 216 16.91 0.99 9.57
C GLY A 216 17.29 2.47 9.60
N ASN A 217 18.56 2.75 9.80
CA ASN A 217 19.09 4.11 9.68
C ASN A 217 19.17 4.53 8.20
N CYS A 218 18.11 5.15 7.66
CA CYS A 218 18.02 5.52 6.25
C CYS A 218 19.21 6.36 5.76
N ALA A 219 19.73 7.27 6.58
CA ALA A 219 20.88 8.09 6.21
C ALA A 219 22.14 7.24 5.98
N GLN A 220 22.36 6.22 6.81
CA GLN A 220 23.48 5.29 6.69
C GLN A 220 23.28 4.29 5.53
N ILE A 221 22.07 3.77 5.40
CA ILE A 221 21.74 2.73 4.39
C ILE A 221 21.80 3.32 2.98
N PHE A 222 21.23 4.49 2.76
CA PHE A 222 21.26 5.15 1.45
C PHE A 222 22.60 5.84 1.16
N GLY A 223 23.26 6.38 2.17
CA GLY A 223 24.50 7.14 1.96
C GLY A 223 24.33 8.18 0.84
N ASP A 224 25.24 8.21 -0.13
CA ASP A 224 25.20 9.15 -1.25
C ASP A 224 24.03 8.89 -2.21
N LEU A 225 23.46 7.66 -2.24
CA LEU A 225 22.28 7.34 -3.05
C LEU A 225 21.08 8.23 -2.73
N PHE A 226 21.06 8.80 -1.55
CA PHE A 226 20.06 9.76 -1.09
C PHE A 226 19.84 10.92 -2.10
N GLN A 227 20.89 11.40 -2.76
CA GLN A 227 20.78 12.45 -3.76
C GLN A 227 20.05 12.02 -5.04
N LEU A 228 20.07 10.73 -5.35
CA LEU A 228 19.35 10.17 -6.50
C LEU A 228 17.83 10.23 -6.35
N LEU A 229 17.34 10.35 -5.12
CA LEU A 229 15.92 10.43 -4.82
C LEU A 229 15.28 11.77 -5.21
N ASP A 230 16.06 12.82 -5.49
CA ASP A 230 15.54 14.04 -6.13
C ASP A 230 15.32 13.74 -7.62
N ARG A 231 14.06 13.68 -8.05
CA ARG A 231 13.69 13.28 -9.41
C ARG A 231 12.98 14.39 -10.17
N LYS A 232 13.29 14.47 -11.47
CA LYS A 232 12.60 15.34 -12.42
C LYS A 232 12.17 14.54 -13.64
N GLY A 233 10.86 14.50 -13.89
CA GLY A 233 10.33 13.64 -14.96
C GLY A 233 10.57 12.14 -14.73
N GLY A 234 10.66 11.71 -13.46
CA GLY A 234 10.91 10.33 -13.05
C GLY A 234 12.39 9.91 -13.04
N VAL A 235 13.30 10.71 -13.56
CA VAL A 235 14.76 10.43 -13.59
C VAL A 235 15.44 11.24 -12.48
N SER A 236 16.53 10.73 -11.88
CA SER A 236 17.32 11.48 -10.92
C SER A 236 17.76 12.82 -11.49
N GLU A 237 17.52 13.92 -10.76
CA GLU A 237 17.98 15.26 -11.13
C GLU A 237 19.50 15.39 -10.99
N TYR A 238 20.04 14.73 -9.96
CA TYR A 238 21.48 14.71 -9.68
C TYR A 238 22.04 13.33 -9.97
N LYS A 239 23.25 13.30 -10.54
CA LYS A 239 24.05 12.08 -10.71
C LYS A 239 25.12 12.04 -9.63
N ILE A 240 25.32 10.88 -9.02
CA ILE A 240 26.36 10.66 -8.01
C ILE A 240 27.45 9.76 -8.54
N LYS A 241 28.67 9.91 -8.04
CA LYS A 241 29.78 9.03 -8.38
C LYS A 241 29.60 7.70 -7.67
N ALA A 242 29.62 6.60 -8.41
CA ALA A 242 29.65 5.26 -7.82
C ALA A 242 31.00 5.00 -7.14
N ASP A 243 31.01 4.18 -6.09
CA ASP A 243 32.25 3.59 -5.62
C ASP A 243 32.85 2.70 -6.70
N LYS A 244 34.14 2.40 -6.59
CA LYS A 244 34.86 1.67 -7.63
C LYS A 244 34.33 0.28 -7.88
N ASP A 245 33.91 -0.40 -6.82
CA ASP A 245 33.47 -1.79 -6.88
C ASP A 245 32.12 -1.90 -7.56
N LEU A 246 31.17 -1.05 -7.15
CA LEU A 246 29.86 -0.93 -7.77
C LEU A 246 29.99 -0.46 -9.23
N ALA A 247 30.86 0.52 -9.51
CA ALA A 247 31.07 1.00 -10.87
C ALA A 247 31.56 -0.11 -11.80
N ASN A 248 32.55 -0.89 -11.39
CA ASN A 248 33.08 -2.02 -12.17
C ASN A 248 31.99 -3.06 -12.44
N TYR A 249 31.20 -3.41 -11.43
CA TYR A 249 30.08 -4.33 -11.56
C TYR A 249 29.02 -3.82 -12.55
N LEU A 250 28.64 -2.55 -12.44
CA LEU A 250 27.65 -1.96 -13.34
C LEU A 250 28.15 -1.82 -14.77
N ILE A 251 29.45 -1.51 -14.98
CA ILE A 251 30.05 -1.51 -16.31
C ILE A 251 30.00 -2.91 -16.93
N GLU A 252 30.29 -3.96 -16.14
CA GLU A 252 30.18 -5.34 -16.61
C GLU A 252 28.74 -5.70 -17.03
N LYS A 253 27.73 -5.27 -16.26
CA LYS A 253 26.33 -5.63 -16.49
C LYS A 253 25.61 -4.76 -17.52
N LEU A 254 25.93 -3.48 -17.59
CA LEU A 254 25.20 -2.49 -18.39
C LEU A 254 25.99 -2.01 -19.62
N GLY A 255 27.31 -2.17 -19.62
CA GLY A 255 28.21 -1.55 -20.57
C GLY A 255 28.64 -0.14 -20.15
N GLU A 256 29.86 0.28 -20.55
CA GLU A 256 30.48 1.56 -20.16
C GLU A 256 29.70 2.80 -20.64
N ASP A 257 29.05 2.69 -21.81
CA ASP A 257 28.27 3.76 -22.42
C ASP A 257 26.84 3.88 -21.88
N SER A 258 26.42 2.98 -20.99
CA SER A 258 25.08 3.00 -20.40
C SER A 258 24.84 4.24 -19.54
N GLU A 259 23.71 4.93 -19.72
CA GLU A 259 23.33 6.07 -18.86
C GLU A 259 23.27 5.70 -17.36
N GLY A 260 23.18 4.40 -17.04
CA GLY A 260 23.22 3.90 -15.67
C GLY A 260 24.57 3.98 -14.98
N ILE A 261 25.69 4.11 -15.75
CA ILE A 261 27.05 4.17 -15.17
C ILE A 261 27.97 5.10 -15.95
N LYS A 262 27.45 5.82 -16.91
CA LYS A 262 28.23 6.73 -17.74
C LYS A 262 29.07 7.69 -16.91
N ASP A 263 30.34 7.83 -17.27
CA ASP A 263 31.34 8.61 -16.53
C ASP A 263 31.50 8.15 -15.06
N GLY A 264 31.19 6.89 -14.75
CA GLY A 264 31.24 6.34 -13.39
C GLY A 264 30.17 6.92 -12.47
N LYS A 265 29.05 7.43 -13.01
CA LYS A 265 27.99 8.08 -12.25
C LYS A 265 26.69 7.29 -12.34
N LEU A 266 25.99 7.22 -11.20
CA LEU A 266 24.66 6.63 -11.06
C LEU A 266 23.56 7.65 -11.35
N CYS A 267 22.45 7.14 -11.91
CA CYS A 267 21.24 7.91 -12.18
C CYS A 267 20.04 6.97 -12.15
N LEU A 268 19.04 7.19 -11.30
CA LEU A 268 17.83 6.34 -11.31
C LEU A 268 17.01 6.60 -12.58
N PRO A 269 16.65 5.56 -13.34
CA PRO A 269 15.85 5.70 -14.55
C PRO A 269 14.35 5.90 -14.23
N ALA A 270 13.59 6.41 -15.20
CA ALA A 270 12.17 6.71 -15.03
C ALA A 270 11.28 5.48 -14.83
N ASN A 271 11.74 4.30 -15.22
CA ASN A 271 11.01 3.05 -15.05
C ASN A 271 11.33 2.33 -13.73
N LEU A 272 12.15 2.90 -12.84
CA LEU A 272 12.40 2.37 -11.50
C LEU A 272 11.58 3.12 -10.45
N SER A 273 10.52 2.52 -9.98
CA SER A 273 9.74 3.01 -8.83
C SER A 273 10.30 2.46 -7.52
N ILE A 274 10.25 3.28 -6.47
CA ILE A 274 10.66 2.86 -5.12
C ILE A 274 9.46 3.00 -4.20
N LEU A 275 9.00 1.89 -3.65
CA LEU A 275 7.88 1.83 -2.73
C LEU A 275 8.38 1.40 -1.35
N ALA A 276 7.86 1.98 -0.30
CA ALA A 276 8.24 1.58 1.04
C ALA A 276 7.03 1.47 1.96
N THR A 277 7.15 0.63 3.01
CA THR A 277 6.17 0.57 4.09
C THR A 277 6.77 1.07 5.39
N MET A 278 5.93 1.68 6.23
CA MET A 278 6.33 2.21 7.52
C MET A 278 5.24 1.98 8.56
N ASN A 279 5.60 1.36 9.69
CA ASN A 279 4.78 1.39 10.90
C ASN A 279 5.10 2.66 11.68
N THR A 280 4.07 3.42 12.06
CA THR A 280 4.26 4.67 12.78
C THR A 280 4.37 4.47 14.30
N SER A 281 3.85 3.34 14.82
CA SER A 281 3.75 3.04 16.25
C SER A 281 5.01 2.50 16.92
N ASP A 282 5.97 1.99 16.15
CA ASP A 282 7.14 1.33 16.73
C ASP A 282 8.10 2.35 17.40
N GLN A 283 8.39 2.16 18.67
CA GLN A 283 9.21 3.06 19.48
C GLN A 283 10.73 2.92 19.23
N SER A 284 11.17 1.78 18.67
CA SER A 284 12.59 1.47 18.41
C SER A 284 13.06 1.89 17.04
N LEU A 285 12.55 3.03 16.53
CA LEU A 285 12.77 3.45 15.16
C LEU A 285 13.87 4.50 15.03
N PHE A 286 14.52 4.46 13.87
CA PHE A 286 15.43 5.55 13.49
C PHE A 286 14.61 6.72 12.95
N PRO A 287 14.77 7.93 13.51
CA PRO A 287 14.08 9.10 13.00
C PRO A 287 14.59 9.44 11.59
N MET A 288 13.68 9.58 10.65
CA MET A 288 13.99 10.10 9.32
C MET A 288 14.00 11.62 9.38
N ASP A 289 15.06 12.25 8.86
CA ASP A 289 15.16 13.69 8.79
C ASP A 289 14.19 14.30 7.75
N SER A 290 13.99 15.61 7.81
CA SER A 290 13.07 16.31 6.92
C SER A 290 13.53 16.32 5.46
N ALA A 291 14.85 16.25 5.22
CA ALA A 291 15.40 16.21 3.87
C ALA A 291 15.12 14.87 3.20
N PHE A 292 15.18 13.77 3.96
CA PHE A 292 14.76 12.44 3.48
C PHE A 292 13.26 12.41 3.21
N LYS A 293 12.46 12.86 4.20
CA LYS A 293 10.98 12.83 4.12
C LYS A 293 10.44 13.58 2.91
N ARG A 294 10.97 14.74 2.55
CA ARG A 294 10.48 15.57 1.45
C ARG A 294 10.65 14.96 0.05
N ARG A 295 11.44 13.90 -0.09
CA ARG A 295 11.70 13.23 -1.35
C ARG A 295 10.69 12.12 -1.67
N TRP A 296 9.77 11.87 -0.73
CA TRP A 296 8.78 10.81 -0.83
C TRP A 296 7.38 11.37 -0.86
N ASP A 297 6.54 10.75 -1.67
CA ASP A 297 5.10 10.88 -1.57
C ASP A 297 4.61 10.00 -0.42
N TRP A 298 3.71 10.53 0.39
CA TRP A 298 3.24 9.85 1.60
C TRP A 298 1.81 9.39 1.40
N GLU A 299 1.58 8.07 1.50
CA GLU A 299 0.27 7.45 1.36
C GLU A 299 -0.19 6.88 2.69
N TYR A 300 -1.22 7.49 3.25
CA TYR A 300 -1.82 6.99 4.48
C TYR A 300 -2.73 5.81 4.19
N VAL A 301 -2.50 4.67 4.86
CA VAL A 301 -3.34 3.48 4.77
C VAL A 301 -4.25 3.43 6.00
N PRO A 302 -5.50 3.87 5.87
CA PRO A 302 -6.44 3.94 7.00
C PRO A 302 -6.89 2.55 7.46
N ILE A 303 -7.37 2.49 8.70
CA ILE A 303 -8.07 1.31 9.20
C ILE A 303 -9.45 1.25 8.53
N ASN A 304 -9.74 0.13 7.88
CA ASN A 304 -11.03 -0.08 7.22
C ASN A 304 -11.95 -0.90 8.12
N TYR A 305 -13.05 -0.32 8.56
CA TYR A 305 -14.09 -0.97 9.37
C TYR A 305 -15.24 -1.56 8.56
N GLY A 306 -15.10 -1.67 7.23
CA GLY A 306 -16.12 -2.25 6.35
C GLY A 306 -16.27 -3.75 6.54
N THR A 307 -17.48 -4.25 6.33
CA THR A 307 -17.80 -5.68 6.35
C THR A 307 -17.63 -6.33 4.98
N ASP A 308 -17.43 -5.54 3.95
CA ASP A 308 -17.22 -5.94 2.55
C ASP A 308 -15.78 -6.39 2.27
N ILE A 309 -14.86 -6.15 3.18
CA ILE A 309 -13.46 -6.60 3.10
C ILE A 309 -13.29 -7.98 3.76
N LYS A 310 -12.23 -8.71 3.38
CA LYS A 310 -11.94 -10.05 3.91
C LYS A 310 -11.91 -10.11 5.44
N SER A 311 -11.30 -9.12 6.09
CA SER A 311 -11.24 -9.04 7.58
C SER A 311 -12.58 -8.68 8.22
N GLY A 312 -13.54 -8.16 7.46
CA GLY A 312 -14.88 -7.85 7.94
C GLY A 312 -15.69 -9.08 8.37
N SER A 313 -15.30 -10.26 7.86
CA SER A 313 -15.91 -11.55 8.22
C SER A 313 -15.15 -12.29 9.33
N PHE A 314 -14.01 -11.77 9.82
CA PHE A 314 -13.27 -12.44 10.88
C PHE A 314 -14.01 -12.37 12.22
N GLU A 315 -13.92 -13.44 12.98
CA GLU A 315 -14.63 -13.62 14.23
C GLU A 315 -13.66 -13.87 15.38
N ILE A 316 -14.10 -13.50 16.57
CA ILE A 316 -13.45 -13.80 17.85
C ILE A 316 -14.40 -14.72 18.61
N THR A 317 -13.97 -15.94 18.92
CA THR A 317 -14.77 -16.88 19.70
C THR A 317 -14.26 -16.93 21.14
N ILE A 318 -15.13 -16.60 22.11
CA ILE A 318 -14.84 -16.61 23.54
C ILE A 318 -15.89 -17.46 24.26
N GLY A 319 -15.50 -18.67 24.66
CA GLY A 319 -16.45 -19.66 25.15
C GLY A 319 -17.48 -20.00 24.06
N GLU A 320 -18.77 -19.83 24.39
CA GLU A 320 -19.87 -20.06 23.46
C GLU A 320 -20.29 -18.82 22.65
N LYS A 321 -19.71 -17.64 22.94
CA LYS A 321 -20.05 -16.37 22.27
C LYS A 321 -19.06 -16.07 21.14
N THR A 322 -19.60 -15.56 20.04
CA THR A 322 -18.84 -15.12 18.87
C THR A 322 -19.07 -13.64 18.63
N TYR A 323 -17.98 -12.91 18.36
CA TYR A 323 -17.97 -11.47 18.14
C TYR A 323 -17.32 -11.18 16.76
N LEU A 324 -17.75 -10.12 16.08
CA LEU A 324 -17.07 -9.67 14.87
C LEU A 324 -15.76 -8.94 15.24
N TRP A 325 -14.68 -9.29 14.55
CA TRP A 325 -13.39 -8.60 14.70
C TRP A 325 -13.49 -7.11 14.43
N VAL A 326 -14.18 -6.72 13.36
CA VAL A 326 -14.35 -5.31 12.97
C VAL A 326 -15.07 -4.49 14.03
N ASP A 327 -16.08 -5.06 14.70
CA ASP A 327 -16.80 -4.37 15.78
C ASP A 327 -15.91 -4.21 17.01
N PHE A 328 -15.11 -5.24 17.33
CA PHE A 328 -14.14 -5.16 18.42
C PHE A 328 -13.11 -4.06 18.17
N ILE A 329 -12.44 -4.04 17.00
CA ILE A 329 -11.40 -3.02 16.74
C ILE A 329 -11.99 -1.62 16.68
N LYS A 330 -13.22 -1.45 16.21
CA LYS A 330 -13.89 -0.15 16.17
C LYS A 330 -14.03 0.44 17.56
N GLU A 331 -14.54 -0.34 18.52
CA GLU A 331 -14.74 0.14 19.89
C GLU A 331 -13.44 0.20 20.69
N ALA A 332 -12.52 -0.75 20.48
CA ALA A 332 -11.21 -0.75 21.10
C ALA A 332 -10.38 0.46 20.64
N ASN A 333 -10.31 0.72 19.34
CA ASN A 333 -9.54 1.82 18.77
C ASN A 333 -10.03 3.20 19.21
N LYS A 334 -11.36 3.36 19.36
CA LYS A 334 -11.93 4.58 19.92
C LYS A 334 -11.38 4.84 21.32
N ARG A 335 -11.36 3.82 22.19
CA ARG A 335 -10.84 3.94 23.55
C ARG A 335 -9.32 4.10 23.58
N ILE A 336 -8.59 3.40 22.67
CA ILE A 336 -7.14 3.58 22.52
C ILE A 336 -6.83 5.04 22.19
N PHE A 337 -7.54 5.61 21.23
CA PHE A 337 -7.35 7.02 20.85
C PHE A 337 -7.67 7.97 22.01
N ASP A 338 -8.79 7.76 22.71
CA ASP A 338 -9.19 8.59 23.86
C ASP A 338 -8.11 8.58 24.96
N LEU A 339 -7.45 7.45 25.17
CA LEU A 339 -6.44 7.27 26.22
C LEU A 339 -5.04 7.75 25.80
N THR A 340 -4.65 7.49 24.55
CA THR A 340 -3.26 7.70 24.08
C THR A 340 -3.11 8.95 23.21
N GLN A 341 -4.19 9.50 22.68
CA GLN A 341 -4.22 10.59 21.70
C GLN A 341 -3.34 10.29 20.47
N SER A 342 -3.22 8.99 20.11
CA SER A 342 -2.38 8.53 19.02
C SER A 342 -3.14 7.53 18.13
N ASP A 343 -3.23 7.85 16.83
CA ASP A 343 -3.76 6.96 15.80
C ASP A 343 -2.85 5.76 15.55
N ASP A 344 -1.56 5.94 15.80
CA ASP A 344 -0.53 4.94 15.53
C ASP A 344 -0.65 3.70 16.40
N LYS A 345 -1.20 3.85 17.62
CA LYS A 345 -1.38 2.76 18.59
C LYS A 345 -2.62 1.92 18.31
N GLN A 346 -3.43 2.28 17.32
CA GLN A 346 -4.66 1.57 16.98
C GLN A 346 -4.39 0.23 16.29
N LEU A 347 -5.36 -0.68 16.38
CA LEU A 347 -5.33 -1.99 15.71
C LEU A 347 -5.86 -1.88 14.30
N GLY A 348 -5.07 -2.25 13.31
CA GLY A 348 -5.51 -2.37 11.94
C GLY A 348 -6.42 -3.59 11.73
N ASN A 349 -7.21 -3.54 10.67
CA ASN A 349 -8.17 -4.59 10.32
C ASN A 349 -7.54 -5.94 9.99
N PHE A 350 -6.28 -5.99 9.56
CA PHE A 350 -5.50 -7.20 9.30
C PHE A 350 -4.47 -7.51 10.41
N PHE A 351 -4.66 -6.97 11.61
CA PHE A 351 -3.86 -7.35 12.78
C PHE A 351 -3.98 -8.84 13.07
N ILE A 352 -5.18 -9.41 12.86
CA ILE A 352 -5.39 -10.86 12.72
C ILE A 352 -5.57 -11.21 11.24
N LYS A 353 -5.19 -12.42 10.84
CA LYS A 353 -5.25 -12.89 9.43
C LYS A 353 -6.40 -13.86 9.15
N HIS A 354 -7.09 -14.30 10.19
CA HIS A 354 -8.21 -15.23 10.20
C HIS A 354 -9.01 -15.06 11.49
N SER A 355 -10.17 -15.71 11.57
CA SER A 355 -10.94 -15.80 12.81
C SER A 355 -10.13 -16.48 13.92
N VAL A 356 -10.22 -15.94 15.13
CA VAL A 356 -9.39 -16.37 16.27
C VAL A 356 -10.24 -16.97 17.39
N ASP A 357 -9.71 -17.96 18.05
CA ASP A 357 -10.28 -18.50 19.28
C ASP A 357 -9.84 -17.66 20.52
N GLU A 358 -10.38 -17.99 21.67
CA GLU A 358 -10.07 -17.30 22.94
C GLU A 358 -8.58 -17.34 23.27
N LYS A 359 -7.90 -18.48 23.02
CA LYS A 359 -6.47 -18.63 23.30
C LYS A 359 -5.64 -17.69 22.41
N GLU A 360 -5.94 -17.67 21.13
CA GLU A 360 -5.23 -16.81 20.19
C GLU A 360 -5.55 -15.32 20.43
N PHE A 361 -6.80 -15.00 20.76
CA PHE A 361 -7.19 -13.64 21.13
C PHE A 361 -6.40 -13.15 22.35
N LYS A 362 -6.27 -13.95 23.41
CA LYS A 362 -5.47 -13.63 24.60
C LYS A 362 -3.99 -13.43 24.24
N SER A 363 -3.41 -14.37 23.52
CA SER A 363 -1.96 -14.41 23.27
C SER A 363 -1.48 -13.41 22.22
N LYS A 364 -2.33 -12.96 21.30
CA LYS A 364 -1.98 -11.98 20.28
C LYS A 364 -2.57 -10.60 20.59
N VAL A 365 -3.90 -10.50 20.66
CA VAL A 365 -4.58 -9.20 20.73
C VAL A 365 -4.46 -8.59 22.11
N MET A 366 -4.88 -9.33 23.15
CA MET A 366 -4.81 -8.82 24.53
C MET A 366 -3.37 -8.61 24.99
N PHE A 367 -2.44 -9.48 24.57
CA PHE A 367 -1.01 -9.30 24.83
C PHE A 367 -0.49 -8.00 24.24
N TYR A 368 -0.79 -7.73 22.94
CA TYR A 368 -0.36 -6.51 22.27
C TYR A 368 -0.95 -5.27 22.94
N LEU A 369 -2.26 -5.29 23.24
CA LEU A 369 -2.92 -4.18 23.93
C LEU A 369 -2.30 -3.88 25.29
N TRP A 370 -1.94 -4.94 26.04
CA TRP A 370 -1.40 -4.81 27.39
C TRP A 370 0.05 -4.34 27.41
N TYR A 371 0.90 -4.98 26.61
CA TYR A 371 2.36 -4.79 26.70
C TYR A 371 2.95 -3.78 25.72
N GLU A 372 2.21 -3.46 24.63
CA GLU A 372 2.71 -2.53 23.64
C GLU A 372 1.88 -1.24 23.59
N VAL A 373 0.55 -1.33 23.46
CA VAL A 373 -0.29 -0.16 23.25
C VAL A 373 -0.43 0.69 24.50
N LEU A 374 -0.71 0.04 25.65
CA LEU A 374 -1.05 0.71 26.91
C LEU A 374 0.04 0.58 27.98
N ARG A 375 1.24 0.16 27.61
CA ARG A 375 2.37 -0.07 28.51
C ARG A 375 2.75 1.19 29.30
N ASP A 376 2.85 2.32 28.62
CA ASP A 376 3.30 3.59 29.18
C ASP A 376 2.16 4.41 29.79
N GLU A 377 0.91 3.98 29.60
CA GLU A 377 -0.31 4.65 30.04
C GLU A 377 -0.74 4.19 31.45
N THR A 378 0.21 4.11 32.40
CA THR A 378 0.03 3.45 33.70
C THR A 378 -1.12 3.99 34.54
N GLU A 379 -1.48 5.27 34.45
CA GLU A 379 -2.64 5.84 35.13
C GLU A 379 -3.95 5.70 34.31
N ASN A 380 -3.85 5.79 32.97
CA ASN A 380 -4.99 5.73 32.06
C ASN A 380 -5.38 4.28 31.70
N ASN A 381 -4.48 3.32 31.88
CA ASN A 381 -4.73 1.87 31.84
C ASN A 381 -5.97 1.47 32.69
N LYS A 382 -6.29 2.26 33.69
CA LYS A 382 -7.47 2.10 34.54
C LYS A 382 -8.77 1.98 33.75
N TYR A 383 -8.87 2.65 32.59
CA TYR A 383 -10.14 2.83 31.86
C TYR A 383 -10.29 1.95 30.62
N PHE A 384 -9.29 1.12 30.29
CA PHE A 384 -9.37 0.18 29.17
C PHE A 384 -9.71 -1.24 29.65
N PHE A 385 -8.96 -1.79 30.61
CA PHE A 385 -9.09 -3.18 31.07
C PHE A 385 -10.11 -3.29 32.22
N TYR A 386 -11.39 -3.03 31.88
CA TYR A 386 -12.51 -3.16 32.80
C TYR A 386 -13.47 -4.24 32.33
N LYS A 387 -14.17 -4.85 33.25
CA LYS A 387 -15.26 -5.79 33.00
C LYS A 387 -16.51 -5.35 33.74
N LYS A 388 -17.67 -5.59 33.14
CA LYS A 388 -18.96 -5.40 33.79
C LYS A 388 -19.23 -6.57 34.70
N THR A 389 -19.51 -6.31 35.98
CA THR A 389 -19.87 -7.31 36.96
C THR A 389 -21.20 -6.92 37.60
N ILE A 390 -21.93 -7.93 38.09
CA ILE A 390 -23.17 -7.69 38.86
C ILE A 390 -22.87 -8.05 40.31
N VAL A 391 -22.88 -7.03 41.17
CA VAL A 391 -22.71 -7.19 42.63
C VAL A 391 -23.99 -6.71 43.29
N ASP A 392 -24.59 -7.57 44.09
CA ASP A 392 -25.86 -7.30 44.78
C ASP A 392 -26.99 -6.77 43.87
N GLY A 393 -27.05 -7.28 42.63
CA GLY A 393 -28.03 -6.90 41.63
C GLY A 393 -27.79 -5.53 40.97
N LYS A 394 -26.64 -4.89 41.23
CA LYS A 394 -26.24 -3.64 40.57
C LYS A 394 -25.07 -3.92 39.63
N GLU A 395 -25.09 -3.21 38.48
CA GLU A 395 -23.96 -3.24 37.54
C GLU A 395 -22.80 -2.43 38.11
N GLU A 396 -21.64 -3.05 38.28
CA GLU A 396 -20.40 -2.42 38.74
C GLU A 396 -19.29 -2.67 37.71
N LEU A 397 -18.31 -1.76 37.66
CA LEU A 397 -17.12 -1.91 36.84
C LEU A 397 -15.97 -2.45 37.65
N GLY A 398 -15.54 -3.67 37.35
CA GLY A 398 -14.37 -4.31 37.97
C GLY A 398 -13.15 -4.17 37.04
N LYS A 399 -12.01 -3.83 37.63
CA LYS A 399 -10.73 -3.86 36.90
C LYS A 399 -10.22 -5.29 36.86
N PHE A 400 -9.63 -5.72 35.75
CA PHE A 400 -8.88 -6.95 35.64
C PHE A 400 -7.43 -6.67 35.17
N ILE A 401 -6.53 -7.59 35.46
CA ILE A 401 -5.14 -7.55 35.03
C ILE A 401 -4.86 -8.70 34.05
N PHE A 402 -3.74 -8.65 33.34
CA PHE A 402 -3.42 -9.62 32.27
C PHE A 402 -3.39 -11.08 32.83
N LYS A 403 -2.97 -11.28 34.08
CA LYS A 403 -2.95 -12.59 34.72
C LYS A 403 -4.36 -13.20 34.82
N ASP A 404 -5.38 -12.39 35.07
CA ASP A 404 -6.77 -12.87 35.25
C ASP A 404 -7.32 -13.52 33.97
N LEU A 405 -6.70 -13.24 32.82
CA LEU A 405 -7.04 -13.88 31.53
C LEU A 405 -6.59 -15.34 31.43
N TYR A 406 -5.90 -15.85 32.45
CA TYR A 406 -5.39 -17.24 32.54
C TYR A 406 -5.90 -17.97 33.79
N GLU A 407 -6.78 -17.36 34.56
CA GLU A 407 -7.45 -17.96 35.71
C GLU A 407 -8.73 -18.70 35.28
N GLU A 408 -9.40 -19.39 36.20
CA GLU A 408 -10.58 -20.23 35.91
C GLU A 408 -11.76 -19.45 35.33
N ASP A 409 -11.92 -18.18 35.69
CA ASP A 409 -12.98 -17.29 35.19
C ASP A 409 -12.59 -16.44 33.99
N ALA A 410 -11.48 -16.78 33.31
CA ALA A 410 -10.92 -16.02 32.18
C ALA A 410 -11.94 -15.79 31.03
N THR A 411 -12.68 -16.84 30.67
CA THR A 411 -13.72 -16.75 29.62
C THR A 411 -14.82 -15.74 30.02
N GLN A 412 -15.29 -15.79 31.25
CA GLN A 412 -16.28 -14.86 31.78
C GLN A 412 -15.71 -13.42 31.80
N THR A 413 -14.47 -13.26 32.25
CA THR A 413 -13.77 -11.97 32.30
C THR A 413 -13.69 -11.34 30.92
N LEU A 414 -13.35 -12.10 29.86
CA LEU A 414 -13.32 -11.62 28.49
C LEU A 414 -14.70 -11.28 27.94
N GLN A 415 -15.72 -12.08 28.21
CA GLN A 415 -17.09 -11.77 27.79
C GLN A 415 -17.60 -10.47 28.42
N GLN A 416 -17.34 -10.27 29.70
CA GLN A 416 -17.68 -9.03 30.44
C GLN A 416 -16.88 -7.83 29.96
N PHE A 417 -15.62 -8.05 29.51
CA PHE A 417 -14.81 -7.03 28.86
C PHE A 417 -15.40 -6.62 27.50
N MET A 418 -15.83 -7.57 26.66
CA MET A 418 -16.53 -7.27 25.43
C MET A 418 -17.81 -6.46 25.64
N GLU A 419 -18.59 -6.81 26.65
CA GLU A 419 -19.79 -6.06 27.07
C GLU A 419 -19.42 -4.64 27.54
N TYR A 420 -18.33 -4.49 28.29
CA TYR A 420 -17.84 -3.18 28.72
C TYR A 420 -17.39 -2.31 27.53
N LEU A 421 -16.74 -2.89 26.53
CA LEU A 421 -16.39 -2.18 25.32
C LEU A 421 -17.62 -1.78 24.48
N GLY A 422 -18.75 -2.44 24.66
CA GLY A 422 -19.95 -2.26 23.86
C GLY A 422 -19.98 -3.11 22.58
N VAL A 423 -19.20 -4.20 22.55
CA VAL A 423 -19.15 -5.14 21.42
C VAL A 423 -20.26 -6.18 21.57
N ALA A 424 -21.20 -6.20 20.63
CA ALA A 424 -22.27 -7.18 20.61
C ALA A 424 -21.76 -8.56 20.14
N HIS A 425 -22.27 -9.63 20.74
CA HIS A 425 -22.07 -10.98 20.20
C HIS A 425 -23.15 -11.29 19.14
N LYS A 426 -22.83 -12.18 18.23
CA LYS A 426 -23.77 -12.74 17.23
C LYS A 426 -24.79 -13.65 17.87
#